data_0ce955a3f8cde92166e91c134e64baa5
#
_entry.id   0ce955a3f8cde92166e91c134e64baa5
#
_cell.length_a   1.000
_cell.length_b   1.000
_cell.length_c   1.000
_cell.angle_alpha   90.00
_cell.angle_beta   90.00
_cell.angle_gamma   90.00
#
_symmetry.space_group_name_H-M   'P 1'
#
loop_
_entity.id
_entity.type
_entity.pdbx_description
1 polymer ?
#
loop_
_entity_poly.entity_id
_entity_poly.type
_entity_poly.pdbx_seq_one_letter_code
_entity_poly.pdbx_strand_id
1 'polypeptide(L)'
;MTTKTEVAAAVAFIFAAFNREANEMHVEAWWIALRRYETAEITKACMHLVDTAEAMPPVGAVIRYIKAQRAEEARKRSTLWRNQRIALEADKYRNENPKATAVQVSEFITQIEKRLTR
;
A
#
# COMPACT_ATOMS: atom_id res chain seq x y z
N MET A 1 13.04 0.99 -10.39
CA MET A 1 12.42 -0.15 -11.11
C MET A 1 13.26 -1.40 -10.91
N THR A 2 12.61 -2.55 -10.93
CA THR A 2 13.30 -3.83 -10.76
C THR A 2 14.14 -4.19 -12.01
N THR A 3 15.11 -5.10 -11.84
CA THR A 3 15.89 -5.66 -12.95
C THR A 3 15.43 -7.09 -13.24
N LYS A 4 15.77 -7.60 -14.44
CA LYS A 4 15.44 -8.97 -14.80
C LYS A 4 16.10 -9.99 -13.85
N THR A 5 17.33 -9.71 -13.40
CA THR A 5 18.05 -10.56 -12.43
C THR A 5 17.30 -10.62 -11.09
N GLU A 6 16.79 -9.49 -10.63
CA GLU A 6 16.03 -9.43 -9.39
C GLU A 6 14.67 -10.17 -9.49
N VAL A 7 14.01 -10.07 -10.65
CA VAL A 7 12.79 -10.85 -10.92
C VAL A 7 13.11 -12.34 -10.98
N ALA A 8 14.23 -12.72 -11.62
CA ALA A 8 14.67 -14.12 -11.67
C ALA A 8 14.90 -14.68 -10.26
N ALA A 9 15.48 -13.90 -9.36
CA ALA A 9 15.65 -14.31 -7.96
C ALA A 9 14.32 -14.49 -7.24
N ALA A 10 13.37 -13.61 -7.45
CA ALA A 10 12.01 -13.72 -6.88
C ALA A 10 11.27 -14.95 -7.41
N VAL A 11 11.36 -15.22 -8.71
CA VAL A 11 10.77 -16.40 -9.34
C VAL A 11 11.39 -17.68 -8.77
N ALA A 12 12.71 -17.75 -8.67
CA ALA A 12 13.39 -18.90 -8.08
C ALA A 12 12.94 -19.14 -6.64
N PHE A 13 12.81 -18.08 -5.84
CA PHE A 13 12.36 -18.16 -4.46
C PHE A 13 10.94 -18.72 -4.35
N ILE A 14 9.98 -18.14 -5.06
CA ILE A 14 8.59 -18.55 -4.94
C ILE A 14 8.35 -19.95 -5.53
N PHE A 15 8.98 -20.28 -6.66
CA PHE A 15 8.88 -21.60 -7.26
C PHE A 15 9.45 -22.69 -6.33
N ALA A 16 10.62 -22.44 -5.74
CA ALA A 16 11.24 -23.35 -4.79
C ALA A 16 10.37 -23.58 -3.55
N ALA A 17 9.73 -22.53 -3.05
CA ALA A 17 8.83 -22.62 -1.89
C ALA A 17 7.63 -23.55 -2.13
N PHE A 18 7.19 -23.67 -3.38
CA PHE A 18 6.09 -24.55 -3.77
C PHE A 18 6.56 -25.84 -4.47
N ASN A 19 7.85 -26.18 -4.33
CA ASN A 19 8.45 -27.38 -4.94
C ASN A 19 8.26 -27.44 -6.45
N ARG A 20 8.39 -26.31 -7.12
CA ARG A 20 8.31 -26.17 -8.57
C ARG A 20 9.64 -25.78 -9.15
N GLU A 21 9.94 -26.25 -10.35
CA GLU A 21 11.13 -25.84 -11.09
C GLU A 21 10.78 -24.63 -11.97
N ALA A 22 11.57 -23.56 -11.84
CA ALA A 22 11.47 -22.41 -12.71
C ALA A 22 12.34 -22.60 -13.94
N ASN A 23 11.88 -22.17 -15.10
CA ASN A 23 12.65 -22.16 -16.33
C ASN A 23 12.73 -20.73 -16.89
N GLU A 24 13.48 -20.57 -17.98
CA GLU A 24 13.66 -19.25 -18.62
C GLU A 24 12.34 -18.63 -19.08
N MET A 25 11.38 -19.44 -19.54
CA MET A 25 10.07 -18.94 -19.96
C MET A 25 9.27 -18.37 -18.78
N HIS A 26 9.36 -19.01 -17.62
CA HIS A 26 8.74 -18.49 -16.39
C HIS A 26 9.36 -17.14 -16.01
N VAL A 27 10.67 -17.05 -16.03
CA VAL A 27 11.37 -15.79 -15.71
C VAL A 27 10.99 -14.70 -16.68
N GLU A 28 10.94 -15.01 -17.98
CA GLU A 28 10.56 -14.03 -19.01
C GLU A 28 9.12 -13.53 -18.83
N ALA A 29 8.17 -14.44 -18.62
CA ALA A 29 6.77 -14.09 -18.41
C ALA A 29 6.58 -13.22 -17.17
N TRP A 30 7.23 -13.58 -16.06
CA TRP A 30 7.16 -12.81 -14.82
C TRP A 30 7.86 -11.46 -14.95
N TRP A 31 9.00 -11.41 -15.68
CA TRP A 31 9.68 -10.16 -15.96
C TRP A 31 8.79 -9.18 -16.74
N ILE A 32 8.16 -9.63 -17.80
CA ILE A 32 7.23 -8.80 -18.59
C ILE A 32 6.10 -8.25 -17.72
N ALA A 33 5.56 -9.07 -16.82
CA ALA A 33 4.46 -8.68 -15.94
C ALA A 33 4.89 -7.75 -14.81
N LEU A 34 6.11 -7.91 -14.26
CA LEU A 34 6.55 -7.26 -13.03
C LEU A 34 7.56 -6.13 -13.22
N ARG A 35 8.10 -5.93 -14.41
CA ARG A 35 9.18 -4.98 -14.68
C ARG A 35 8.88 -3.53 -14.27
N ARG A 36 7.61 -3.16 -14.20
CA ARG A 36 7.17 -1.81 -13.83
C ARG A 36 7.06 -1.59 -12.32
N TYR A 37 7.22 -2.64 -11.53
CA TYR A 37 7.11 -2.57 -10.07
C TYR A 37 8.50 -2.52 -9.43
N GLU A 38 8.57 -2.02 -8.20
CA GLU A 38 9.83 -1.97 -7.47
C GLU A 38 10.20 -3.33 -6.89
N THR A 39 11.48 -3.63 -6.81
CA THR A 39 11.99 -4.90 -6.28
C THR A 39 11.48 -5.17 -4.87
N ALA A 40 11.46 -4.15 -4.00
CA ALA A 40 10.94 -4.28 -2.63
C ALA A 40 9.48 -4.70 -2.60
N GLU A 41 8.66 -4.17 -3.50
CA GLU A 41 7.23 -4.53 -3.61
C GLU A 41 7.07 -5.98 -4.06
N ILE A 42 7.83 -6.40 -5.05
CA ILE A 42 7.80 -7.77 -5.58
C ILE A 42 8.25 -8.77 -4.52
N THR A 43 9.34 -8.50 -3.82
CA THR A 43 9.87 -9.35 -2.76
C THR A 43 8.86 -9.51 -1.63
N LYS A 44 8.27 -8.41 -1.17
CA LYS A 44 7.27 -8.42 -0.10
C LYS A 44 6.04 -9.23 -0.51
N ALA A 45 5.57 -9.07 -1.74
CA ALA A 45 4.43 -9.80 -2.27
C ALA A 45 4.72 -11.31 -2.34
N CYS A 46 5.89 -11.70 -2.84
CA CYS A 46 6.29 -13.11 -2.92
C CYS A 46 6.39 -13.74 -1.53
N MET A 47 6.98 -13.05 -0.56
CA MET A 47 7.08 -13.53 0.82
C MET A 47 5.70 -13.72 1.45
N HIS A 48 4.79 -12.77 1.24
CA HIS A 48 3.42 -12.88 1.73
C HIS A 48 2.69 -14.07 1.14
N LEU A 49 2.80 -14.28 -0.17
CA LEU A 49 2.14 -15.39 -0.86
C LEU A 49 2.72 -16.75 -0.45
N VAL A 50 4.01 -16.84 -0.18
CA VAL A 50 4.63 -18.06 0.36
C VAL A 50 4.02 -18.41 1.72
N ASP A 51 3.75 -17.42 2.55
CA ASP A 51 3.17 -17.64 3.88
C ASP A 51 1.68 -17.97 3.85
N THR A 52 0.95 -17.50 2.86
CA THR A 52 -0.53 -17.53 2.88
C THR A 52 -1.17 -18.39 1.81
N ALA A 53 -0.52 -18.62 0.67
CA ALA A 53 -1.09 -19.41 -0.42
C ALA A 53 -0.93 -20.90 -0.18
N GLU A 54 -1.96 -21.68 -0.43
CA GLU A 54 -1.94 -23.14 -0.30
C GLU A 54 -1.31 -23.83 -1.52
N ALA A 55 -1.35 -23.17 -2.68
CA ALA A 55 -0.80 -23.68 -3.93
C ALA A 55 -0.03 -22.59 -4.63
N MET A 56 0.83 -22.95 -5.59
CA MET A 56 1.63 -22.01 -6.38
C MET A 56 0.75 -20.91 -6.96
N PRO A 57 0.94 -19.63 -6.54
CA PRO A 57 0.14 -18.55 -7.08
C PRO A 57 0.61 -18.13 -8.47
N PRO A 58 -0.29 -17.66 -9.34
CA PRO A 58 0.10 -17.07 -10.61
C PRO A 58 0.71 -15.68 -10.40
N VAL A 59 1.42 -15.16 -11.41
CA VAL A 59 2.00 -13.81 -11.35
C VAL A 59 0.93 -12.73 -11.10
N GLY A 60 -0.30 -12.95 -11.57
CA GLY A 60 -1.43 -12.05 -11.29
C GLY A 60 -1.74 -11.87 -9.82
N ALA A 61 -1.49 -12.89 -8.99
CA ALA A 61 -1.66 -12.79 -7.53
C ALA A 61 -0.63 -11.84 -6.91
N VAL A 62 0.61 -11.86 -7.41
CA VAL A 62 1.67 -10.93 -7.00
C VAL A 62 1.26 -9.49 -7.32
N ILE A 63 0.77 -9.26 -8.54
CA ILE A 63 0.32 -7.94 -9.00
C ILE A 63 -0.85 -7.44 -8.16
N ARG A 64 -1.84 -8.29 -7.90
CA ARG A 64 -2.99 -7.93 -7.06
C ARG A 64 -2.56 -7.51 -5.65
N TYR A 65 -1.63 -8.24 -5.06
CA TYR A 65 -1.09 -7.89 -3.75
C TYR A 65 -0.40 -6.52 -3.77
N ILE A 66 0.46 -6.26 -4.75
CA ILE A 66 1.17 -4.99 -4.89
C ILE A 66 0.18 -3.84 -5.04
N LYS A 67 -0.83 -3.98 -5.91
CA LYS A 67 -1.86 -2.97 -6.12
C LYS A 67 -2.67 -2.70 -4.85
N ALA A 68 -3.04 -3.75 -4.11
CA ALA A 68 -3.75 -3.61 -2.85
C ALA A 68 -2.91 -2.88 -1.80
N GLN A 69 -1.61 -3.16 -1.70
CA GLN A 69 -0.70 -2.48 -0.79
C GLN A 69 -0.53 -1.00 -1.14
N ARG A 70 -0.41 -0.68 -2.43
CA ARG A 70 -0.34 0.71 -2.91
C ARG A 70 -1.61 1.49 -2.57
N ALA A 71 -2.78 0.88 -2.75
CA ALA A 71 -4.05 1.49 -2.40
C ALA A 71 -4.16 1.74 -0.90
N GLU A 72 -3.74 0.78 -0.07
CA GLU A 72 -3.74 0.90 1.38
C GLU A 72 -2.80 2.02 1.87
N GLU A 73 -1.60 2.11 1.32
CA GLU A 73 -0.65 3.18 1.65
C GLU A 73 -1.18 4.55 1.23
N ALA A 74 -1.81 4.66 0.06
CA ALA A 74 -2.42 5.91 -0.40
C ALA A 74 -3.55 6.32 0.54
N ARG A 75 -4.38 5.37 0.99
CA ARG A 75 -5.45 5.61 1.95
C ARG A 75 -4.90 6.11 3.29
N LYS A 76 -3.83 5.49 3.80
CA LYS A 76 -3.18 5.90 5.05
C LYS A 76 -2.60 7.32 4.95
N ARG A 77 -1.96 7.65 3.84
CA ARG A 77 -1.42 9.01 3.61
C ARG A 77 -2.54 10.04 3.56
N SER A 78 -3.64 9.73 2.87
CA SER A 78 -4.81 10.59 2.78
C SER A 78 -5.45 10.83 4.16
N THR A 79 -5.57 9.77 4.97
CA THR A 79 -6.10 9.85 6.33
C THR A 79 -5.18 10.70 7.23
N LEU A 80 -3.87 10.51 7.14
CA LEU A 80 -2.90 11.28 7.90
C LEU A 80 -2.96 12.77 7.53
N TRP A 81 -2.99 13.09 6.24
CA TRP A 81 -3.12 14.46 5.75
C TRP A 81 -4.40 15.11 6.27
N ARG A 82 -5.52 14.40 6.18
CA ARG A 82 -6.81 14.87 6.67
C ARG A 82 -6.77 15.16 8.17
N ASN A 83 -6.19 14.26 8.97
CA ASN A 83 -6.07 14.43 10.41
C ASN A 83 -5.20 15.62 10.77
N GLN A 84 -4.07 15.81 10.08
CA GLN A 84 -3.19 16.96 10.25
C GLN A 84 -3.91 18.27 9.92
N ARG A 85 -4.67 18.29 8.84
CA ARG A 85 -5.45 19.45 8.43
C ARG A 85 -6.51 19.83 9.47
N ILE A 86 -7.23 18.84 9.98
CA ILE A 86 -8.23 19.04 11.04
C ILE A 86 -7.58 19.61 12.30
N ALA A 87 -6.44 19.05 12.72
CA ALA A 87 -5.71 19.51 13.90
C ALA A 87 -5.27 20.98 13.77
N LEU A 88 -4.72 21.36 12.61
CA LEU A 88 -4.28 22.73 12.34
C LEU A 88 -5.44 23.73 12.38
N GLU A 89 -6.55 23.41 11.75
CA GLU A 89 -7.73 24.27 11.73
C GLU A 89 -8.40 24.37 13.12
N ALA A 90 -8.41 23.27 13.88
CA ALA A 90 -8.94 23.26 15.24
C ALA A 90 -8.08 24.14 16.17
N ASP A 91 -6.76 24.08 16.06
CA ASP A 91 -5.85 24.91 16.84
C ASP A 91 -6.03 26.40 16.50
N LYS A 92 -6.16 26.72 15.22
CA LYS A 92 -6.44 28.08 14.76
C LYS A 92 -7.75 28.59 15.36
N TYR A 93 -8.80 27.79 15.32
CA TYR A 93 -10.12 28.14 15.89
C TYR A 93 -10.01 28.42 17.39
N ARG A 94 -9.30 27.57 18.15
CA ARG A 94 -9.10 27.76 19.60
C ARG A 94 -8.34 29.06 19.89
N ASN A 95 -7.32 29.38 19.08
CA ASN A 95 -6.54 30.61 19.25
C ASN A 95 -7.36 31.86 18.94
N GLU A 96 -8.26 31.80 17.95
CA GLU A 96 -9.15 32.91 17.61
C GLU A 96 -10.35 33.02 18.54
N ASN A 97 -10.69 31.95 19.24
CA ASN A 97 -11.86 31.87 20.14
C ASN A 97 -11.45 31.28 21.51
N PRO A 98 -10.69 32.02 22.33
CA PRO A 98 -10.15 31.47 23.59
C PRO A 98 -11.24 31.06 24.60
N LYS A 99 -12.45 31.58 24.46
CA LYS A 99 -13.58 31.24 25.32
C LYS A 99 -14.50 30.13 24.75
N ALA A 100 -14.11 29.53 23.62
CA ALA A 100 -14.89 28.48 23.02
C ALA A 100 -14.95 27.24 23.94
N THR A 101 -16.16 26.67 24.08
CA THR A 101 -16.36 25.47 24.87
C THR A 101 -15.90 24.22 24.09
N ALA A 102 -15.70 23.11 24.81
CA ALA A 102 -15.38 21.83 24.18
C ALA A 102 -16.43 21.40 23.15
N VAL A 103 -17.71 21.69 23.40
CA VAL A 103 -18.81 21.40 22.47
C VAL A 103 -18.65 22.19 21.18
N GLN A 104 -18.36 23.50 21.28
CA GLN A 104 -18.16 24.37 20.12
C GLN A 104 -16.97 23.93 19.27
N VAL A 105 -15.85 23.57 19.89
CA VAL A 105 -14.67 23.03 19.19
C VAL A 105 -15.02 21.72 18.48
N SER A 106 -15.75 20.83 19.14
CA SER A 106 -16.18 19.55 18.58
C SER A 106 -17.10 19.75 17.35
N GLU A 107 -18.04 20.69 17.42
CA GLU A 107 -18.92 21.04 16.30
C GLU A 107 -18.13 21.59 15.12
N PHE A 108 -17.15 22.44 15.38
CA PHE A 108 -16.26 22.99 14.35
C PHE A 108 -15.45 21.87 13.65
N ILE A 109 -14.90 20.94 14.41
CA ILE A 109 -14.18 19.77 13.86
C ILE A 109 -15.10 18.95 12.98
N THR A 110 -16.33 18.69 13.41
CA THR A 110 -17.32 17.94 12.62
C THR A 110 -17.61 18.63 11.28
N GLN A 111 -17.71 19.95 11.26
CA GLN A 111 -17.91 20.72 10.03
C GLN A 111 -16.72 20.60 9.08
N ILE A 112 -15.48 20.65 9.60
CA ILE A 112 -14.27 20.46 8.80
C ILE A 112 -14.25 19.05 8.19
N GLU A 113 -14.56 18.03 8.97
CA GLU A 113 -14.60 16.64 8.50
C GLU A 113 -15.58 16.46 7.34
N LYS A 114 -16.76 17.04 7.43
CA LYS A 114 -17.75 17.01 6.36
C LYS A 114 -17.24 17.69 5.08
N ARG A 115 -16.55 18.81 5.22
CA ARG A 115 -15.99 19.55 4.09
C ARG A 115 -14.88 18.78 3.39
N LEU A 116 -14.03 18.08 4.15
CA LEU A 116 -12.88 17.33 3.62
C LEU A 116 -13.26 15.96 3.02
N THR A 117 -14.45 15.43 3.34
CA THR A 117 -14.90 14.14 2.82
C THR A 117 -15.70 14.23 1.52
N ARG A 118 -15.90 15.42 0.99
CA ARG A 118 -16.60 15.63 -0.29
C ARG A 118 -15.68 15.44 -1.48
#